data_e72886b333b67efef8cfe318a919c8b5
#
_entry.id   e72886b333b67efef8cfe318a919c8b5
#
_cell.length_a   1.000
_cell.length_b   1.000
_cell.length_c   1.000
_cell.angle_alpha   90.00
_cell.angle_beta   90.00
_cell.angle_gamma   90.00
#
_symmetry.space_group_name_H-M   'P 1'
#
loop_
_entity.id
_entity.type
_entity.pdbx_description
1 polymer ?
#
loop_
_entity_poly.entity_id
_entity_poly.type
_entity_poly.pdbx_seq_one_letter_code
_entity_poly.pdbx_strand_id
1 'polypeptide(L)'
;PEIEKTRIGDEKYMFGSNKKKIMKLDNQQRKGLSLISKMKPKSVIAEQYRTIRTNIQFSMVDREVKSIVMTSSGPWEGKSTTSANLASVFSDQGKKVLLVDADLRKPTAHKTFGISNLKGLTTLLSLPEQTILDTVQTITGTDLDVLTSGPVPPNPSELLNSNRMNALMKQLDAMYDVIIYDMPPVTSVTDAQIMAAKVDGVIFVVRHGVSQKDAVLNAKDLLENVNANILGFVLNGIEKKSGHAYYGYGYTSEGDA
;
A
#
# COMPACT_ATOMS: atom_id res chain seq x y z
N PRO A 1 44.63 3.40 -22.44
CA PRO A 1 43.95 4.69 -22.18
C PRO A 1 42.49 4.75 -22.66
N GLU A 2 42.01 3.77 -23.44
CA GLU A 2 40.62 3.81 -24.00
C GLU A 2 39.55 3.16 -23.13
N ILE A 3 39.89 2.42 -22.10
CA ILE A 3 38.94 1.66 -21.27
C ILE A 3 38.23 2.56 -20.21
N GLU A 4 38.84 3.70 -19.83
CA GLU A 4 38.27 4.60 -18.83
C GLU A 4 37.15 5.51 -19.35
N LYS A 5 37.11 5.80 -20.65
CA LYS A 5 36.06 6.68 -21.25
C LYS A 5 34.69 6.01 -21.41
N THR A 6 34.65 4.71 -21.58
CA THR A 6 33.40 3.96 -21.78
C THR A 6 32.60 3.81 -20.47
N ARG A 7 33.26 3.69 -19.31
CA ARG A 7 32.62 3.57 -18.00
C ARG A 7 31.88 4.83 -17.54
N ILE A 8 32.41 6.01 -17.83
CA ILE A 8 31.79 7.28 -17.42
C ILE A 8 30.53 7.60 -18.26
N GLY A 9 30.46 7.12 -19.51
CA GLY A 9 29.32 7.27 -20.39
C GLY A 9 28.09 6.49 -19.91
N ASP A 10 28.30 5.23 -19.52
CA ASP A 10 27.21 4.31 -19.15
C ASP A 10 26.56 4.66 -17.81
N GLU A 11 27.33 5.12 -16.82
CA GLU A 11 26.76 5.60 -15.55
C GLU A 11 25.90 6.86 -15.72
N LYS A 12 26.29 7.77 -16.61
CA LYS A 12 25.52 9.01 -16.88
C LYS A 12 24.19 8.74 -17.59
N TYR A 13 24.15 7.72 -18.48
CA TYR A 13 22.92 7.30 -19.16
C TYR A 13 21.98 6.52 -18.23
N MET A 14 22.51 5.67 -17.35
CA MET A 14 21.69 4.95 -16.34
C MET A 14 21.07 5.92 -15.32
N PHE A 15 21.80 6.92 -14.85
CA PHE A 15 21.28 7.93 -13.92
C PHE A 15 20.20 8.82 -14.53
N GLY A 16 20.33 9.18 -15.80
CA GLY A 16 19.35 9.99 -16.54
C GLY A 16 18.04 9.25 -16.81
N SER A 17 18.10 7.95 -17.12
CA SER A 17 16.93 7.10 -17.37
C SER A 17 16.09 6.91 -16.10
N ASN A 18 16.73 6.61 -14.96
CA ASN A 18 16.05 6.46 -13.68
C ASN A 18 15.41 7.77 -13.20
N LYS A 19 16.06 8.91 -13.38
CA LYS A 19 15.51 10.21 -12.99
C LYS A 19 14.25 10.57 -13.77
N LYS A 20 14.20 10.33 -15.09
CA LYS A 20 13.00 10.50 -15.92
C LYS A 20 11.87 9.54 -15.51
N LYS A 21 12.18 8.30 -15.18
CA LYS A 21 11.20 7.30 -14.71
C LYS A 21 10.60 7.72 -13.36
N ILE A 22 11.43 8.19 -12.43
CA ILE A 22 11.00 8.71 -11.11
C ILE A 22 10.12 9.96 -11.28
N MET A 23 10.50 10.94 -12.12
CA MET A 23 9.67 12.12 -12.37
C MET A 23 8.30 11.79 -13.00
N LYS A 24 8.24 10.77 -13.85
CA LYS A 24 6.96 10.30 -14.43
C LYS A 24 6.06 9.67 -13.37
N LEU A 25 6.64 8.94 -12.42
CA LEU A 25 5.92 8.33 -11.29
C LEU A 25 5.41 9.41 -10.31
N ASP A 26 6.20 10.45 -10.06
CA ASP A 26 5.80 11.60 -9.23
C ASP A 26 4.58 12.32 -9.79
N ASN A 27 4.57 12.58 -11.10
CA ASN A 27 3.44 13.20 -11.78
C ASN A 27 2.17 12.33 -11.78
N GLN A 28 2.30 10.98 -11.77
CA GLN A 28 1.16 10.09 -11.66
C GLN A 28 0.54 10.13 -10.26
N GLN A 29 1.35 10.13 -9.20
CA GLN A 29 0.84 10.22 -7.82
C GLN A 29 0.15 11.56 -7.53
N ARG A 30 0.63 12.66 -8.10
CA ARG A 30 -0.01 13.98 -7.95
C ARG A 30 -1.42 14.05 -8.52
N LYS A 31 -1.76 13.18 -9.47
CA LYS A 31 -3.09 13.09 -10.12
C LYS A 31 -4.06 12.11 -9.45
N GLY A 32 -3.63 11.48 -8.34
CA GLY A 32 -4.35 10.37 -7.71
C GLY A 32 -3.95 9.01 -8.31
N LEU A 33 -4.30 7.94 -7.60
CA LEU A 33 -3.95 6.57 -7.96
C LEU A 33 -5.04 5.94 -8.82
N SER A 34 -4.66 5.01 -9.69
CA SER A 34 -5.61 4.29 -10.53
C SER A 34 -6.23 3.10 -9.77
N LEU A 35 -7.54 3.12 -9.56
CA LEU A 35 -8.31 2.00 -9.01
C LEU A 35 -8.64 1.02 -10.14
N ILE A 36 -7.65 0.27 -10.57
CA ILE A 36 -7.78 -0.65 -11.71
C ILE A 36 -8.80 -1.76 -11.45
N SER A 37 -8.95 -2.18 -10.20
CA SER A 37 -9.93 -3.17 -9.75
C SER A 37 -11.38 -2.70 -10.01
N LYS A 38 -11.65 -1.40 -9.93
CA LYS A 38 -12.96 -0.78 -10.24
C LYS A 38 -13.08 -0.36 -11.70
N MET A 39 -12.07 0.28 -12.27
CA MET A 39 -12.11 0.79 -13.64
C MET A 39 -12.12 -0.33 -14.70
N LYS A 40 -11.43 -1.43 -14.44
CA LYS A 40 -11.30 -2.59 -15.34
C LYS A 40 -11.40 -3.90 -14.55
N PRO A 41 -12.58 -4.25 -13.99
CA PRO A 41 -12.74 -5.37 -13.05
C PRO A 41 -12.43 -6.74 -13.67
N LYS A 42 -12.54 -6.88 -15.00
CA LYS A 42 -12.20 -8.11 -15.74
C LYS A 42 -10.74 -8.14 -16.25
N SER A 43 -9.91 -7.18 -15.85
CA SER A 43 -8.51 -7.17 -16.28
C SER A 43 -7.67 -8.18 -15.51
N VAL A 44 -6.59 -8.66 -16.14
CA VAL A 44 -5.61 -9.55 -15.49
C VAL A 44 -5.05 -8.92 -14.21
N ILE A 45 -4.88 -7.60 -14.17
CA ILE A 45 -4.38 -6.90 -12.99
C ILE A 45 -5.40 -6.97 -11.85
N ALA A 46 -6.70 -6.81 -12.13
CA ALA A 46 -7.75 -6.97 -11.13
C ALA A 46 -7.77 -8.40 -10.55
N GLU A 47 -7.57 -9.42 -11.40
CA GLU A 47 -7.44 -10.82 -10.94
C GLU A 47 -6.20 -11.03 -10.07
N GLN A 48 -5.08 -10.38 -10.36
CA GLN A 48 -3.90 -10.44 -9.51
C GLN A 48 -4.18 -9.86 -8.11
N TYR A 49 -4.94 -8.76 -7.99
CA TYR A 49 -5.35 -8.25 -6.68
C TYR A 49 -6.28 -9.21 -5.93
N ARG A 50 -7.20 -9.88 -6.63
CA ARG A 50 -8.04 -10.94 -6.03
C ARG A 50 -7.20 -12.12 -5.55
N THR A 51 -6.17 -12.52 -6.30
CA THR A 51 -5.21 -13.55 -5.87
C THR A 51 -4.45 -13.13 -4.62
N ILE A 52 -3.95 -11.89 -4.57
CA ILE A 52 -3.27 -11.35 -3.38
C ILE A 52 -4.21 -11.40 -2.18
N ARG A 53 -5.46 -10.94 -2.31
CA ARG A 53 -6.48 -11.02 -1.25
C ARG A 53 -6.67 -12.45 -0.76
N THR A 54 -6.84 -13.41 -1.66
CA THR A 54 -7.02 -14.82 -1.33
C THR A 54 -5.81 -15.35 -0.56
N ASN A 55 -4.59 -15.05 -1.01
CA ASN A 55 -3.37 -15.45 -0.32
C ASN A 55 -3.27 -14.87 1.10
N ILE A 56 -3.70 -13.61 1.30
CA ILE A 56 -3.77 -13.00 2.63
C ILE A 56 -4.75 -13.74 3.53
N GLN A 57 -5.95 -14.04 3.02
CA GLN A 57 -6.97 -14.76 3.79
C GLN A 57 -6.51 -16.14 4.25
N PHE A 58 -5.65 -16.80 3.47
CA PHE A 58 -5.08 -18.11 3.81
C PHE A 58 -3.70 -18.04 4.47
N SER A 59 -3.13 -16.87 4.70
CA SER A 59 -1.78 -16.73 5.28
C SER A 59 -1.72 -17.08 6.77
N MET A 60 -2.84 -17.11 7.48
CA MET A 60 -2.94 -17.49 8.88
C MET A 60 -3.96 -18.61 9.04
N VAL A 61 -3.54 -19.72 9.65
CA VAL A 61 -4.37 -20.93 9.79
C VAL A 61 -5.39 -20.78 10.92
N ASP A 62 -5.00 -20.16 12.04
CA ASP A 62 -5.77 -20.18 13.29
C ASP A 62 -6.59 -18.92 13.57
N ARG A 63 -6.40 -17.85 12.78
CA ARG A 63 -7.13 -16.59 12.94
C ARG A 63 -7.25 -15.81 11.64
N GLU A 64 -8.31 -15.03 11.51
CA GLU A 64 -8.44 -14.08 10.39
C GLU A 64 -7.46 -12.91 10.54
N VAL A 65 -6.83 -12.52 9.42
CA VAL A 65 -6.05 -11.29 9.33
C VAL A 65 -7.01 -10.12 9.21
N LYS A 66 -7.02 -9.26 10.20
CA LYS A 66 -7.93 -8.12 10.28
C LYS A 66 -7.25 -6.80 9.98
N SER A 67 -6.07 -6.59 10.57
CA SER A 67 -5.28 -5.36 10.43
C SER A 67 -4.00 -5.61 9.64
N ILE A 68 -3.78 -4.82 8.58
CA ILE A 68 -2.67 -5.01 7.65
C ILE A 68 -1.94 -3.69 7.44
N VAL A 69 -0.64 -3.67 7.63
CA VAL A 69 0.24 -2.59 7.19
C VAL A 69 0.75 -2.86 5.78
N MET A 70 0.62 -1.86 4.90
CA MET A 70 1.22 -1.85 3.58
C MET A 70 2.41 -0.90 3.58
N THR A 71 3.61 -1.40 3.32
CA THR A 71 4.83 -0.60 3.24
C THR A 71 5.74 -1.03 2.10
N SER A 72 6.88 -0.40 1.95
CA SER A 72 7.86 -0.67 0.89
C SER A 72 9.28 -0.31 1.35
N SER A 73 10.32 -0.70 0.60
CA SER A 73 11.69 -0.29 0.89
C SER A 73 11.92 1.18 0.60
N GLY A 74 11.37 1.69 -0.50
CA GLY A 74 11.59 3.06 -0.94
C GLY A 74 10.32 3.71 -1.49
N PRO A 75 10.41 4.99 -1.86
CA PRO A 75 9.32 5.70 -2.52
C PRO A 75 9.07 5.13 -3.94
N TRP A 76 7.85 5.35 -4.46
CA TRP A 76 7.46 5.00 -5.84
C TRP A 76 7.35 3.49 -6.13
N GLU A 77 7.39 2.63 -5.12
CA GLU A 77 7.26 1.18 -5.29
C GLU A 77 5.81 0.71 -5.50
N GLY A 78 4.84 1.60 -5.28
CA GLY A 78 3.42 1.35 -5.57
C GLY A 78 2.62 0.86 -4.36
N LYS A 79 3.13 1.04 -3.13
CA LYS A 79 2.45 0.69 -1.88
C LYS A 79 1.00 1.24 -1.84
N SER A 80 0.81 2.55 -2.00
CA SER A 80 -0.51 3.19 -1.91
C SER A 80 -1.46 2.76 -3.04
N THR A 81 -0.94 2.51 -4.25
CA THR A 81 -1.73 1.91 -5.35
C THR A 81 -2.19 0.50 -4.98
N THR A 82 -1.30 -0.28 -4.40
CA THR A 82 -1.61 -1.65 -3.96
C THR A 82 -2.60 -1.63 -2.80
N SER A 83 -2.42 -0.75 -1.80
CA SER A 83 -3.34 -0.57 -0.67
C SER A 83 -4.76 -0.25 -1.13
N ALA A 84 -4.92 0.74 -2.01
CA ALA A 84 -6.23 1.17 -2.50
C ALA A 84 -6.95 0.10 -3.34
N ASN A 85 -6.23 -0.59 -4.23
CA ASN A 85 -6.80 -1.67 -5.04
C ASN A 85 -7.12 -2.91 -4.20
N LEU A 86 -6.27 -3.24 -3.21
CA LEU A 86 -6.51 -4.35 -2.30
C LEU A 86 -7.74 -4.07 -1.40
N ALA A 87 -7.87 -2.88 -0.84
CA ALA A 87 -9.06 -2.46 -0.09
C ALA A 87 -10.33 -2.60 -0.94
N SER A 88 -10.28 -2.18 -2.20
CA SER A 88 -11.39 -2.31 -3.14
C SER A 88 -11.80 -3.76 -3.37
N VAL A 89 -10.84 -4.70 -3.60
CA VAL A 89 -11.20 -6.11 -3.85
C VAL A 89 -11.63 -6.86 -2.58
N PHE A 90 -11.27 -6.41 -1.40
CA PHE A 90 -11.85 -6.91 -0.14
C PHE A 90 -13.31 -6.45 0.01
N SER A 91 -13.59 -5.18 -0.27
CA SER A 91 -14.95 -4.62 -0.26
C SER A 91 -15.88 -5.31 -1.25
N ASP A 92 -15.37 -5.75 -2.42
CA ASP A 92 -16.15 -6.51 -3.42
C ASP A 92 -16.66 -7.88 -2.92
N GLN A 93 -16.20 -8.35 -1.76
CA GLN A 93 -16.72 -9.59 -1.10
C GLN A 93 -17.80 -9.30 -0.05
N GLY A 94 -18.29 -8.08 0.07
CA GLY A 94 -19.23 -7.67 1.12
C GLY A 94 -18.62 -7.54 2.51
N LYS A 95 -17.27 -7.51 2.61
CA LYS A 95 -16.58 -7.20 3.87
C LYS A 95 -16.59 -5.70 4.11
N LYS A 96 -16.80 -5.29 5.35
CA LYS A 96 -16.68 -3.90 5.76
C LYS A 96 -15.21 -3.53 5.89
N VAL A 97 -14.69 -2.73 4.97
CA VAL A 97 -13.26 -2.45 4.81
C VAL A 97 -12.96 -1.00 5.13
N LEU A 98 -11.89 -0.76 5.89
CA LEU A 98 -11.32 0.56 6.12
C LEU A 98 -9.93 0.65 5.50
N LEU A 99 -9.72 1.63 4.63
CA LEU A 99 -8.40 2.07 4.21
C LEU A 99 -7.98 3.31 5.02
N VAL A 100 -6.89 3.22 5.75
CA VAL A 100 -6.32 4.31 6.54
C VAL A 100 -5.08 4.85 5.84
N ASP A 101 -5.10 6.13 5.46
CA ASP A 101 -3.91 6.84 4.98
C ASP A 101 -3.06 7.25 6.20
N ALA A 102 -2.15 6.37 6.57
CA ALA A 102 -1.24 6.56 7.70
C ALA A 102 0.17 7.04 7.26
N ASP A 103 0.36 7.37 5.97
CA ASP A 103 1.49 8.16 5.50
C ASP A 103 1.24 9.65 5.81
N LEU A 104 1.36 10.01 7.08
CA LEU A 104 1.09 11.37 7.58
C LEU A 104 2.06 12.43 7.02
N ARG A 105 3.09 11.99 6.27
CA ARG A 105 4.11 12.87 5.67
C ARG A 105 3.82 13.22 4.22
N LYS A 106 3.30 12.24 3.44
CA LYS A 106 2.99 12.39 2.01
C LYS A 106 1.67 11.71 1.66
N PRO A 107 0.54 12.17 2.23
CA PRO A 107 -0.74 11.53 2.07
C PRO A 107 -1.23 11.55 0.61
N THR A 108 -1.90 10.48 0.19
CA THR A 108 -2.35 10.30 -1.20
C THR A 108 -3.78 9.80 -1.34
N ALA A 109 -4.38 9.20 -0.30
CA ALA A 109 -5.69 8.58 -0.40
C ALA A 109 -6.79 9.59 -0.78
N HIS A 110 -6.78 10.80 -0.21
CA HIS A 110 -7.75 11.85 -0.55
C HIS A 110 -7.78 12.20 -2.04
N LYS A 111 -6.61 12.20 -2.70
CA LYS A 111 -6.50 12.45 -4.16
C LYS A 111 -6.99 11.26 -4.96
N THR A 112 -6.70 10.05 -4.50
CA THR A 112 -7.08 8.79 -5.15
C THR A 112 -8.58 8.62 -5.21
N PHE A 113 -9.27 8.95 -4.12
CA PHE A 113 -10.72 8.79 -4.01
C PHE A 113 -11.51 10.08 -4.25
N GLY A 114 -10.83 11.21 -4.47
CA GLY A 114 -11.49 12.51 -4.70
C GLY A 114 -12.26 13.01 -3.48
N ILE A 115 -11.78 12.73 -2.27
CA ILE A 115 -12.43 13.05 -0.99
C ILE A 115 -11.67 14.11 -0.19
N SER A 116 -12.30 14.64 0.86
CA SER A 116 -11.73 15.69 1.72
C SER A 116 -10.56 15.14 2.57
N ASN A 117 -9.56 15.99 2.82
CA ASN A 117 -8.46 15.74 3.78
C ASN A 117 -8.40 16.79 4.90
N LEU A 118 -9.48 17.55 5.12
CA LEU A 118 -9.54 18.56 6.18
C LEU A 118 -9.60 17.92 7.57
N LYS A 119 -10.24 16.76 7.67
CA LYS A 119 -10.26 15.88 8.84
C LYS A 119 -9.72 14.52 8.45
N GLY A 120 -9.08 13.82 9.38
CA GLY A 120 -8.49 12.50 9.14
C GLY A 120 -7.84 11.94 10.40
N LEU A 121 -6.94 10.99 10.23
CA LEU A 121 -6.25 10.30 11.32
C LEU A 121 -5.59 11.28 12.30
N THR A 122 -4.93 12.32 11.80
CA THR A 122 -4.26 13.33 12.65
C THR A 122 -5.23 14.11 13.51
N THR A 123 -6.41 14.48 13.00
CA THR A 123 -7.43 15.17 13.79
C THR A 123 -8.05 14.25 14.83
N LEU A 124 -8.31 12.98 14.51
CA LEU A 124 -8.74 11.97 15.48
C LEU A 124 -7.73 11.78 16.62
N LEU A 125 -6.45 11.83 16.31
CA LEU A 125 -5.38 11.65 17.28
C LEU A 125 -5.05 12.92 18.10
N SER A 126 -5.40 14.10 17.62
CA SER A 126 -5.05 15.38 18.25
C SER A 126 -6.22 16.06 18.96
N LEU A 127 -7.45 15.91 18.45
CA LEU A 127 -8.63 16.61 18.94
C LEU A 127 -9.58 15.64 19.67
N PRO A 128 -9.84 15.83 20.98
CA PRO A 128 -10.70 14.93 21.77
C PRO A 128 -12.14 14.84 21.27
N GLU A 129 -12.66 15.92 20.72
CA GLU A 129 -14.04 16.06 20.25
C GLU A 129 -14.30 15.38 18.89
N GLN A 130 -13.25 15.01 18.15
CA GLN A 130 -13.44 14.34 16.86
C GLN A 130 -13.80 12.87 17.04
N THR A 131 -14.83 12.44 16.33
CA THR A 131 -15.28 11.03 16.32
C THR A 131 -14.90 10.33 15.02
N ILE A 132 -14.89 9.01 15.06
CA ILE A 132 -14.62 8.17 13.86
C ILE A 132 -15.69 8.47 12.80
N LEU A 133 -16.96 8.56 13.19
CA LEU A 133 -18.10 8.78 12.29
C LEU A 133 -18.03 10.12 11.56
N ASP A 134 -17.49 11.17 12.20
CA ASP A 134 -17.33 12.49 11.60
C ASP A 134 -16.13 12.60 10.66
N THR A 135 -15.27 11.60 10.65
CA THR A 135 -13.95 11.69 10.00
C THR A 135 -13.77 10.68 8.88
N VAL A 136 -14.33 9.49 9.03
CA VAL A 136 -14.30 8.44 8.00
C VAL A 136 -15.27 8.81 6.87
N GLN A 137 -14.88 8.56 5.63
CA GLN A 137 -15.65 8.87 4.44
C GLN A 137 -15.95 7.57 3.66
N THR A 138 -17.22 7.25 3.46
CA THR A 138 -17.66 6.08 2.69
C THR A 138 -17.54 6.35 1.19
N ILE A 139 -16.97 5.43 0.44
CA ILE A 139 -16.86 5.52 -1.02
C ILE A 139 -18.18 5.04 -1.64
N THR A 140 -18.86 5.94 -2.32
CA THR A 140 -20.18 5.72 -2.90
C THR A 140 -20.26 4.43 -3.73
N GLY A 141 -21.26 3.60 -3.44
CA GLY A 141 -21.51 2.33 -4.15
C GLY A 141 -20.54 1.20 -3.77
N THR A 142 -19.92 1.27 -2.59
CA THR A 142 -19.03 0.24 -2.06
C THR A 142 -19.19 0.09 -0.56
N ASP A 143 -18.69 -1.03 0.00
CA ASP A 143 -18.50 -1.23 1.44
C ASP A 143 -17.08 -0.81 1.89
N LEU A 144 -16.46 0.12 1.17
CA LEU A 144 -15.15 0.68 1.45
C LEU A 144 -15.29 2.04 2.10
N ASP A 145 -14.77 2.15 3.30
CA ASP A 145 -14.56 3.39 4.02
C ASP A 145 -13.10 3.82 3.92
N VAL A 146 -12.86 5.12 3.90
CA VAL A 146 -11.53 5.71 3.86
C VAL A 146 -11.36 6.70 5.01
N LEU A 147 -10.34 6.48 5.83
CA LEU A 147 -9.85 7.45 6.80
C LEU A 147 -8.60 8.12 6.20
N THR A 148 -8.76 9.35 5.74
CA THR A 148 -7.64 10.14 5.22
C THR A 148 -6.66 10.52 6.33
N SER A 149 -5.47 10.98 5.99
CA SER A 149 -4.46 11.39 6.98
C SER A 149 -4.90 12.58 7.84
N GLY A 150 -5.67 13.51 7.26
CA GLY A 150 -5.86 14.85 7.80
C GLY A 150 -4.66 15.77 7.53
N PRO A 151 -4.60 16.93 8.20
CA PRO A 151 -3.47 17.84 8.10
C PRO A 151 -2.15 17.19 8.53
N VAL A 152 -1.05 17.54 7.86
CA VAL A 152 0.29 17.01 8.18
C VAL A 152 0.73 17.47 9.57
N PRO A 153 0.99 16.57 10.52
CA PRO A 153 1.40 16.96 11.87
C PRO A 153 2.90 17.19 11.95
N PRO A 154 3.39 17.92 12.97
CA PRO A 154 4.83 18.13 13.20
C PRO A 154 5.54 16.85 13.67
N ASN A 155 4.84 15.92 14.33
CA ASN A 155 5.39 14.74 15.00
C ASN A 155 4.65 13.44 14.63
N PRO A 156 4.70 12.97 13.37
CA PRO A 156 3.96 11.80 12.89
C PRO A 156 4.21 10.53 13.72
N SER A 157 5.48 10.20 13.98
CA SER A 157 5.86 8.97 14.68
C SER A 157 5.32 8.91 16.11
N GLU A 158 5.33 10.05 16.82
CA GLU A 158 4.81 10.14 18.18
C GLU A 158 3.29 9.93 18.22
N LEU A 159 2.56 10.54 17.26
CA LEU A 159 1.12 10.34 17.15
C LEU A 159 0.77 8.87 16.89
N LEU A 160 1.47 8.21 15.96
CA LEU A 160 1.27 6.79 15.66
C LEU A 160 1.66 5.88 16.84
N ASN A 161 2.59 6.30 17.70
CA ASN A 161 2.98 5.55 18.89
C ASN A 161 2.15 5.88 20.14
N SER A 162 1.21 6.80 20.07
CA SER A 162 0.43 7.26 21.21
C SER A 162 -0.56 6.22 21.74
N ASN A 163 -0.93 6.34 23.02
CA ASN A 163 -2.02 5.56 23.61
C ASN A 163 -3.36 5.82 22.90
N ARG A 164 -3.54 7.03 22.35
CA ARG A 164 -4.74 7.38 21.60
C ARG A 164 -4.82 6.61 20.29
N MET A 165 -3.71 6.39 19.59
CA MET A 165 -3.65 5.50 18.42
C MET A 165 -4.02 4.08 18.79
N ASN A 166 -3.50 3.55 19.92
CA ASN A 166 -3.83 2.19 20.38
C ASN A 166 -5.31 2.05 20.71
N ALA A 167 -5.93 3.07 21.33
CA ALA A 167 -7.37 3.08 21.62
C ALA A 167 -8.21 3.16 20.33
N LEU A 168 -7.79 4.00 19.37
CA LEU A 168 -8.43 4.12 18.06
C LEU A 168 -8.37 2.79 17.30
N MET A 169 -7.23 2.13 17.24
CA MET A 169 -7.10 0.82 16.57
C MET A 169 -8.08 -0.21 17.14
N LYS A 170 -8.24 -0.29 18.46
CA LYS A 170 -9.22 -1.19 19.10
C LYS A 170 -10.67 -0.87 18.71
N GLN A 171 -11.01 0.41 18.58
CA GLN A 171 -12.34 0.82 18.13
C GLN A 171 -12.57 0.45 16.67
N LEU A 172 -11.58 0.68 15.80
CA LEU A 172 -11.65 0.32 14.39
C LEU A 172 -11.77 -1.20 14.20
N ASP A 173 -11.03 -1.99 14.98
CA ASP A 173 -11.09 -3.46 14.97
C ASP A 173 -12.50 -3.99 15.33
N ALA A 174 -13.25 -3.26 16.15
CA ALA A 174 -14.64 -3.62 16.47
C ALA A 174 -15.64 -3.24 15.37
N MET A 175 -15.28 -2.31 14.47
CA MET A 175 -16.17 -1.75 13.45
C MET A 175 -16.00 -2.34 12.06
N TYR A 176 -14.81 -2.87 11.75
CA TYR A 176 -14.42 -3.31 10.41
C TYR A 176 -13.96 -4.77 10.39
N ASP A 177 -14.18 -5.43 9.26
CA ASP A 177 -13.69 -6.80 9.02
C ASP A 177 -12.25 -6.80 8.56
N VAL A 178 -11.84 -5.77 7.78
CA VAL A 178 -10.48 -5.60 7.27
C VAL A 178 -10.07 -4.14 7.36
N ILE A 179 -8.88 -3.88 7.91
CA ILE A 179 -8.29 -2.54 8.01
C ILE A 179 -6.92 -2.57 7.32
N ILE A 180 -6.72 -1.70 6.34
CA ILE A 180 -5.45 -1.57 5.62
C ILE A 180 -4.84 -0.21 5.95
N TYR A 181 -3.66 -0.20 6.57
CA TYR A 181 -2.88 0.99 6.87
C TYR A 181 -1.84 1.22 5.78
N ASP A 182 -2.01 2.25 4.95
CA ASP A 182 -1.01 2.68 3.96
C ASP A 182 0.06 3.52 4.65
N MET A 183 1.28 2.97 4.75
CA MET A 183 2.39 3.55 5.52
C MET A 183 3.49 4.12 4.60
N PRO A 184 4.33 5.05 5.08
CA PRO A 184 5.54 5.44 4.36
C PRO A 184 6.52 4.28 4.20
N PRO A 185 7.53 4.40 3.31
CA PRO A 185 8.59 3.40 3.18
C PRO A 185 9.33 3.19 4.50
N VAL A 186 9.53 1.92 4.89
CA VAL A 186 10.07 1.54 6.21
C VAL A 186 11.53 1.97 6.42
N THR A 187 12.32 2.11 5.34
CA THR A 187 13.71 2.58 5.44
C THR A 187 13.82 4.10 5.59
N SER A 188 12.75 4.84 5.28
CA SER A 188 12.77 6.30 5.29
C SER A 188 12.50 6.88 6.67
N VAL A 189 11.60 6.27 7.43
CA VAL A 189 11.12 6.73 8.73
C VAL A 189 10.63 5.57 9.59
N THR A 190 10.56 5.75 10.91
CA THR A 190 10.15 4.71 11.87
C THR A 190 8.64 4.45 11.90
N ASP A 191 7.84 5.28 11.27
CA ASP A 191 6.39 5.25 11.28
C ASP A 191 5.83 3.85 10.93
N ALA A 192 6.36 3.24 9.84
CA ALA A 192 5.95 1.90 9.41
C ALA A 192 6.35 0.81 10.40
N GLN A 193 7.52 0.92 11.05
CA GLN A 193 7.97 -0.02 12.09
C GLN A 193 7.05 0.02 13.32
N ILE A 194 6.68 1.25 13.76
CA ILE A 194 5.76 1.46 14.89
C ILE A 194 4.41 0.78 14.65
N MET A 195 3.86 0.95 13.45
CA MET A 195 2.56 0.35 13.12
C MET A 195 2.66 -1.14 12.85
N ALA A 196 3.75 -1.60 12.23
CA ALA A 196 3.99 -3.01 11.94
C ALA A 196 4.01 -3.89 13.21
N ALA A 197 4.49 -3.35 14.34
CA ALA A 197 4.49 -4.04 15.63
C ALA A 197 3.10 -4.15 16.29
N LYS A 198 2.06 -3.48 15.73
CA LYS A 198 0.72 -3.38 16.35
C LYS A 198 -0.37 -4.09 15.56
N VAL A 199 -0.11 -4.49 14.32
CA VAL A 199 -1.08 -5.09 13.40
C VAL A 199 -0.91 -6.61 13.30
N ASP A 200 -1.90 -7.29 12.71
CA ASP A 200 -1.84 -8.74 12.49
C ASP A 200 -0.80 -9.13 11.46
N GLY A 201 -0.55 -8.26 10.47
CA GLY A 201 0.42 -8.57 9.45
C GLY A 201 0.88 -7.40 8.60
N VAL A 202 2.01 -7.61 7.94
CA VAL A 202 2.64 -6.65 7.03
C VAL A 202 2.71 -7.23 5.64
N ILE A 203 2.30 -6.45 4.65
CA ILE A 203 2.55 -6.73 3.23
C ILE A 203 3.59 -5.75 2.73
N PHE A 204 4.64 -6.30 2.17
CA PHE A 204 5.77 -5.54 1.68
C PHE A 204 5.72 -5.43 0.15
N VAL A 205 5.66 -4.21 -0.37
CA VAL A 205 5.60 -3.96 -1.81
C VAL A 205 7.00 -3.72 -2.36
N VAL A 206 7.37 -4.49 -3.38
CA VAL A 206 8.64 -4.39 -4.11
C VAL A 206 8.32 -4.06 -5.56
N ARG A 207 9.03 -3.14 -6.17
CA ARG A 207 8.81 -2.76 -7.56
C ARG A 207 9.95 -3.20 -8.46
N HIS A 208 9.62 -3.99 -9.48
CA HIS A 208 10.57 -4.42 -10.50
C HIS A 208 11.24 -3.23 -11.18
N GLY A 209 12.58 -3.26 -11.25
CA GLY A 209 13.39 -2.21 -11.88
C GLY A 209 13.42 -0.86 -11.14
N VAL A 210 12.94 -0.81 -9.89
CA VAL A 210 12.99 0.39 -9.01
C VAL A 210 13.58 0.03 -7.65
N SER A 211 13.05 -0.99 -6.97
CA SER A 211 13.55 -1.45 -5.67
C SER A 211 14.95 -2.03 -5.80
N GLN A 212 15.86 -1.58 -4.94
CA GLN A 212 17.21 -2.12 -4.85
C GLN A 212 17.23 -3.28 -3.85
N LYS A 213 17.95 -4.36 -4.19
CA LYS A 213 17.99 -5.58 -3.36
C LYS A 213 18.43 -5.30 -1.92
N ASP A 214 19.49 -4.52 -1.75
CA ASP A 214 20.00 -4.20 -0.41
C ASP A 214 19.02 -3.36 0.41
N ALA A 215 18.28 -2.44 -0.24
CA ALA A 215 17.24 -1.67 0.43
C ALA A 215 16.05 -2.56 0.85
N VAL A 216 15.70 -3.58 0.05
CA VAL A 216 14.65 -4.56 0.40
C VAL A 216 15.09 -5.43 1.58
N LEU A 217 16.34 -5.91 1.59
CA LEU A 217 16.89 -6.70 2.69
C LEU A 217 16.94 -5.89 3.99
N ASN A 218 17.49 -4.67 3.95
CA ASN A 218 17.49 -3.77 5.11
C ASN A 218 16.06 -3.48 5.62
N ALA A 219 15.12 -3.24 4.72
CA ALA A 219 13.72 -3.02 5.09
C ALA A 219 13.10 -4.23 5.78
N LYS A 220 13.41 -5.44 5.32
CA LYS A 220 12.99 -6.69 5.96
C LYS A 220 13.57 -6.79 7.38
N ASP A 221 14.88 -6.56 7.54
CA ASP A 221 15.54 -6.60 8.85
C ASP A 221 14.92 -5.58 9.83
N LEU A 222 14.60 -4.37 9.37
CA LEU A 222 13.91 -3.35 10.18
C LEU A 222 12.53 -3.79 10.67
N LEU A 223 11.78 -4.53 9.86
CA LEU A 223 10.48 -5.09 10.25
C LEU A 223 10.65 -6.28 11.21
N GLU A 224 11.62 -7.14 10.98
CA GLU A 224 11.94 -8.27 11.87
C GLU A 224 12.41 -7.81 13.25
N ASN A 225 13.19 -6.72 13.34
CA ASN A 225 13.65 -6.13 14.59
C ASN A 225 12.51 -5.64 15.51
N VAL A 226 11.33 -5.35 14.96
CA VAL A 226 10.13 -5.00 15.72
C VAL A 226 9.14 -6.16 15.87
N ASN A 227 9.58 -7.38 15.56
CA ASN A 227 8.77 -8.60 15.56
C ASN A 227 7.50 -8.49 14.69
N ALA A 228 7.57 -7.76 13.58
CA ALA A 228 6.45 -7.65 12.66
C ALA A 228 6.19 -8.98 11.95
N ASN A 229 4.91 -9.36 11.86
CA ASN A 229 4.50 -10.54 11.12
C ASN A 229 4.42 -10.24 9.62
N ILE A 230 5.45 -10.57 8.84
CA ILE A 230 5.47 -10.35 7.39
C ILE A 230 4.66 -11.45 6.70
N LEU A 231 3.45 -11.13 6.24
CA LEU A 231 2.57 -12.06 5.53
C LEU A 231 3.09 -12.41 4.13
N GLY A 232 3.82 -11.49 3.50
CA GLY A 232 4.38 -11.73 2.18
C GLY A 232 4.82 -10.47 1.45
N PHE A 233 5.23 -10.68 0.19
CA PHE A 233 5.72 -9.66 -0.71
C PHE A 233 4.84 -9.54 -1.95
N VAL A 234 4.56 -8.31 -2.37
CA VAL A 234 3.88 -8.01 -3.63
C VAL A 234 4.89 -7.45 -4.61
N LEU A 235 5.17 -8.18 -5.68
CA LEU A 235 6.04 -7.73 -6.76
C LEU A 235 5.24 -6.92 -7.77
N ASN A 236 5.42 -5.59 -7.76
CA ASN A 236 4.72 -4.64 -8.61
C ASN A 236 5.53 -4.25 -9.85
N GLY A 237 4.85 -3.81 -10.91
CA GLY A 237 5.49 -3.20 -12.09
C GLY A 237 6.20 -4.19 -13.01
N ILE A 238 5.79 -5.47 -13.02
CA ILE A 238 6.28 -6.43 -14.01
C ILE A 238 5.65 -6.10 -15.36
N GLU A 239 6.48 -5.76 -16.34
CA GLU A 239 6.04 -5.61 -17.73
C GLU A 239 5.79 -6.99 -18.35
N LYS A 240 4.61 -7.22 -18.92
CA LYS A 240 4.39 -8.40 -19.77
C LYS A 240 5.28 -8.26 -20.99
N LYS A 241 6.38 -9.01 -21.07
CA LYS A 241 7.04 -9.25 -22.34
C LYS A 241 6.09 -10.14 -23.18
N SER A 242 5.63 -9.60 -24.30
CA SER A 242 4.90 -10.37 -25.30
C SER A 242 5.77 -11.57 -25.71
N GLY A 243 5.45 -12.78 -25.25
CA GLY A 243 6.12 -13.99 -25.71
C GLY A 243 6.45 -15.08 -24.70
N HIS A 244 6.26 -14.88 -23.40
CA HIS A 244 6.42 -15.98 -22.44
C HIS A 244 5.13 -16.17 -21.64
N ALA A 245 4.45 -17.28 -21.92
CA ALA A 245 3.33 -17.80 -21.12
C ALA A 245 3.87 -18.10 -19.71
N TYR A 246 3.66 -17.20 -18.77
CA TYR A 246 3.80 -17.50 -17.35
C TYR A 246 2.61 -18.37 -16.98
N TYR A 247 2.85 -19.52 -16.40
CA TYR A 247 1.88 -20.53 -16.02
C TYR A 247 0.67 -19.90 -15.31
N GLY A 248 -0.37 -19.61 -16.09
CA GLY A 248 -1.71 -19.36 -15.59
C GLY A 248 -2.51 -20.59 -15.95
N TYR A 249 -3.10 -21.26 -15.00
CA TYR A 249 -4.12 -22.27 -15.23
C TYR A 249 -5.25 -21.62 -16.04
N GLY A 250 -5.18 -21.77 -17.35
CA GLY A 250 -6.23 -21.36 -18.26
C GLY A 250 -7.26 -22.49 -18.32
N TYR A 251 -8.40 -22.30 -17.71
CA TYR A 251 -9.61 -22.98 -18.17
C TYR A 251 -9.99 -22.34 -19.49
N THR A 252 -9.62 -22.94 -20.60
CA THR A 252 -10.27 -22.74 -21.89
C THR A 252 -11.58 -23.49 -21.84
N SER A 253 -12.70 -22.78 -21.74
CA SER A 253 -13.99 -23.32 -22.15
C SER A 253 -13.99 -23.41 -23.67
N GLU A 254 -13.71 -24.61 -24.22
CA GLU A 254 -14.19 -25.02 -25.52
C GLU A 254 -15.71 -25.26 -25.41
N GLY A 255 -16.44 -24.70 -26.35
CA GLY A 255 -17.86 -24.96 -26.55
C GLY A 255 -18.52 -23.77 -27.25
N ASP A 256 -18.55 -23.76 -28.60
CA ASP A 256 -19.77 -24.13 -29.32
C ASP A 256 -19.51 -24.07 -30.84
N ALA A 257 -19.87 -25.18 -31.43
CA ALA A 257 -20.10 -25.36 -32.86
C ALA A 257 -21.38 -24.67 -33.30
#